data_22191d2dcf69275e54b7eeffa8b596e1
#
_entry.id   22191d2dcf69275e54b7eeffa8b596e1
#
_cell.length_a   1.000
_cell.length_b   1.000
_cell.length_c   1.000
_cell.angle_alpha   90.00
_cell.angle_beta   90.00
_cell.angle_gamma   90.00
#
_symmetry.space_group_name_H-M   'P 1'
#
loop_
_entity.id
_entity.type
_entity.pdbx_description
1 polymer ?
#
loop_
_entity_poly.entity_id
_entity_poly.type
_entity_poly.pdbx_seq_one_letter_code
_entity_poly.pdbx_strand_id
1 'polypeptide(L)'
;MASAKWDAELYDSKHAFVWEKGRELIEWLSPRPGERILDLGCGTGQLSSEIAAAGSSVVGVDRSAEMVREARRKFPDLRFEVCDARALTFVQEFDAVFSNAALHWIPQAEQVVGGIASALKPGGRFVAEFGGKGNVKNVLAALEQGLTELSLPSDGSNPWYYPSLAEYSSLLEEHGLEVRQAILFDRPTRLEDGAGGFANWIAMFCESFLRQVPEAERGDYVRAVEAAARPTLWKNDLWELDYRRLRLAAWKVA
;
A
#
# COMPACT_ATOMS: atom_id res chain seq x y z
N MET A 1 15.93 -8.78 -6.00
CA MET A 1 15.26 -8.82 -4.69
C MET A 1 14.10 -9.80 -4.79
N ALA A 2 14.03 -10.80 -3.89
CA ALA A 2 12.91 -11.74 -3.87
C ALA A 2 11.63 -10.97 -3.51
N SER A 3 10.56 -11.17 -4.29
CA SER A 3 9.26 -10.55 -4.04
C SER A 3 8.70 -11.06 -2.71
N ALA A 4 8.14 -10.20 -1.88
CA ALA A 4 7.35 -10.60 -0.73
C ALA A 4 6.28 -11.60 -1.21
N LYS A 5 6.20 -12.74 -0.54
CA LYS A 5 5.21 -13.78 -0.88
C LYS A 5 3.92 -13.38 -0.15
N TRP A 6 2.97 -12.84 -0.90
CA TRP A 6 1.67 -12.45 -0.37
C TRP A 6 0.76 -13.66 -0.23
N ASP A 7 0.22 -13.87 0.95
CA ASP A 7 -0.83 -14.85 1.21
C ASP A 7 -2.20 -14.16 1.05
N ALA A 8 -2.86 -14.43 -0.08
CA ALA A 8 -4.12 -13.77 -0.44
C ALA A 8 -5.27 -14.12 0.52
N GLU A 9 -5.28 -15.34 1.06
CA GLU A 9 -6.32 -15.80 2.00
C GLU A 9 -6.18 -15.12 3.37
N LEU A 10 -4.94 -15.02 3.86
CA LEU A 10 -4.63 -14.32 5.09
C LEU A 10 -4.87 -12.81 4.95
N TYR A 11 -4.55 -12.24 3.79
CA TYR A 11 -4.80 -10.84 3.50
C TYR A 11 -6.30 -10.50 3.55
N ASP A 12 -7.14 -11.29 2.90
CA ASP A 12 -8.57 -11.05 2.86
C ASP A 12 -9.27 -11.28 4.21
N SER A 13 -8.81 -12.28 4.98
CA SER A 13 -9.46 -12.64 6.24
C SER A 13 -9.08 -11.73 7.42
N LYS A 14 -7.82 -11.25 7.45
CA LYS A 14 -7.28 -10.51 8.61
C LYS A 14 -6.92 -9.03 8.34
N HIS A 15 -6.88 -8.64 7.07
CA HIS A 15 -6.50 -7.27 6.69
C HIS A 15 -7.54 -6.59 5.81
N ALA A 16 -8.81 -7.01 5.92
CA ALA A 16 -9.95 -6.41 5.24
C ALA A 16 -10.06 -4.89 5.49
N PHE A 17 -9.60 -4.41 6.65
CA PHE A 17 -9.58 -2.98 6.97
C PHE A 17 -8.79 -2.13 5.93
N VAL A 18 -7.86 -2.74 5.17
CA VAL A 18 -7.07 -2.02 4.15
C VAL A 18 -7.98 -1.59 2.99
N TRP A 19 -8.82 -2.49 2.48
CA TRP A 19 -9.74 -2.17 1.39
C TRP A 19 -11.02 -1.48 1.89
N GLU A 20 -11.53 -1.81 3.08
CA GLU A 20 -12.68 -1.11 3.67
C GLU A 20 -12.44 0.40 3.82
N LYS A 21 -11.25 0.77 4.30
CA LYS A 21 -10.84 2.18 4.37
C LYS A 21 -10.53 2.80 3.00
N GLY A 22 -10.27 1.98 2.00
CA GLY A 22 -10.09 2.41 0.60
C GLY A 22 -11.37 2.94 -0.04
N ARG A 23 -12.56 2.61 0.50
CA ARG A 23 -13.85 3.13 -0.01
C ARG A 23 -13.92 4.65 0.02
N GLU A 24 -13.42 5.28 1.06
CA GLU A 24 -13.34 6.75 1.13
C GLU A 24 -12.51 7.35 -0.02
N LEU A 25 -11.52 6.60 -0.52
CA LEU A 25 -10.69 7.04 -1.64
C LEU A 25 -11.45 6.96 -2.98
N ILE A 26 -12.43 6.07 -3.11
CA ILE A 26 -13.30 5.98 -4.29
C ILE A 26 -14.15 7.26 -4.42
N GLU A 27 -14.51 7.90 -3.31
CA GLU A 27 -15.21 9.19 -3.35
C GLU A 27 -14.33 10.29 -3.99
N TRP A 28 -13.02 10.29 -3.69
CA TRP A 28 -12.05 11.19 -4.33
C TRP A 28 -11.86 10.85 -5.80
N LEU A 29 -11.83 9.56 -6.15
CA LEU A 29 -11.77 9.10 -7.53
C LEU A 29 -13.01 9.55 -8.31
N SER A 30 -14.18 9.50 -7.69
CA SER A 30 -15.47 9.86 -8.32
C SER A 30 -15.63 9.20 -9.68
N PRO A 31 -15.66 7.85 -9.77
CA PRO A 31 -15.73 7.13 -11.04
C PRO A 31 -17.05 7.40 -11.75
N ARG A 32 -17.01 7.46 -13.09
CA ARG A 32 -18.18 7.78 -13.92
C ARG A 32 -18.45 6.66 -14.92
N PRO A 33 -19.73 6.46 -15.30
CA PRO A 33 -20.07 5.51 -16.35
C PRO A 33 -19.29 5.77 -17.64
N GLY A 34 -18.75 4.70 -18.23
CA GLY A 34 -17.98 4.76 -19.48
C GLY A 34 -16.52 5.17 -19.34
N GLU A 35 -16.05 5.59 -18.16
CA GLU A 35 -14.61 5.82 -17.93
C GLU A 35 -13.84 4.50 -17.96
N ARG A 36 -12.60 4.55 -18.44
CA ARG A 36 -11.63 3.48 -18.32
C ARG A 36 -10.65 3.80 -17.20
N ILE A 37 -10.60 2.96 -16.16
CA ILE A 37 -9.84 3.21 -14.95
C ILE A 37 -8.81 2.10 -14.73
N LEU A 38 -7.56 2.49 -14.42
CA LEU A 38 -6.51 1.58 -14.00
C LEU A 38 -6.48 1.52 -12.47
N ASP A 39 -6.62 0.33 -11.89
CA ASP A 39 -6.39 0.07 -10.47
C ASP A 39 -4.98 -0.50 -10.28
N LEU A 40 -4.06 0.33 -9.80
CA LEU A 40 -2.64 0.05 -9.65
C LEU A 40 -2.32 -0.51 -8.27
N GLY A 41 -1.92 -1.79 -8.21
CA GLY A 41 -1.79 -2.56 -6.97
C GLY A 41 -3.16 -3.06 -6.50
N CYS A 42 -3.92 -3.66 -7.40
CA CYS A 42 -5.32 -4.04 -7.19
C CYS A 42 -5.54 -5.16 -6.16
N GLY A 43 -4.47 -5.87 -5.76
CA GLY A 43 -4.55 -6.99 -4.82
C GLY A 43 -5.57 -8.03 -5.28
N THR A 44 -6.51 -8.39 -4.42
CA THR A 44 -7.58 -9.38 -4.70
C THR A 44 -8.81 -8.79 -5.39
N GLY A 45 -8.77 -7.52 -5.83
CA GLY A 45 -9.74 -6.92 -6.74
C GLY A 45 -10.99 -6.31 -6.10
N GLN A 46 -11.07 -6.19 -4.77
CA GLN A 46 -12.26 -5.67 -4.09
C GLN A 46 -12.61 -4.24 -4.50
N LEU A 47 -11.61 -3.32 -4.44
CA LEU A 47 -11.83 -1.93 -4.84
C LEU A 47 -12.04 -1.78 -6.35
N SER A 48 -11.37 -2.62 -7.17
CA SER A 48 -11.64 -2.69 -8.61
C SER A 48 -13.12 -2.98 -8.90
N SER A 49 -13.71 -3.94 -8.15
CA SER A 49 -15.12 -4.30 -8.29
C SER A 49 -16.06 -3.15 -7.86
N GLU A 50 -15.73 -2.45 -6.78
CA GLU A 50 -16.54 -1.30 -6.32
C GLU A 50 -16.46 -0.13 -7.32
N ILE A 51 -15.29 0.13 -7.92
CA ILE A 51 -15.13 1.13 -8.98
C ILE A 51 -15.92 0.75 -10.23
N ALA A 52 -15.88 -0.54 -10.62
CA ALA A 52 -16.63 -1.03 -11.77
C ALA A 52 -18.16 -0.94 -11.57
N ALA A 53 -18.65 -1.09 -10.33
CA ALA A 53 -20.06 -0.95 -10.00
C ALA A 53 -20.62 0.47 -10.30
N ALA A 54 -19.76 1.48 -10.41
CA ALA A 54 -20.14 2.82 -10.88
C ALA A 54 -20.32 2.93 -12.41
N GLY A 55 -20.19 1.83 -13.15
CA GLY A 55 -20.31 1.78 -14.61
C GLY A 55 -19.01 2.08 -15.37
N SER A 56 -17.88 2.06 -14.69
CA SER A 56 -16.54 2.22 -15.29
C SER A 56 -15.99 0.88 -15.79
N SER A 57 -15.15 0.92 -16.84
CA SER A 57 -14.35 -0.23 -17.27
C SER A 57 -13.03 -0.23 -16.50
N VAL A 58 -12.81 -1.24 -15.65
CA VAL A 58 -11.63 -1.32 -14.79
C VAL A 58 -10.63 -2.33 -15.32
N VAL A 59 -9.34 -1.94 -15.32
CA VAL A 59 -8.20 -2.85 -15.48
C VAL A 59 -7.42 -2.84 -14.16
N GLY A 60 -7.40 -3.96 -13.44
CA GLY A 60 -6.60 -4.11 -12.25
C GLY A 60 -5.22 -4.67 -12.58
N VAL A 61 -4.16 -4.11 -12.01
CA VAL A 61 -2.80 -4.64 -12.15
C VAL A 61 -2.15 -4.81 -10.79
N ASP A 62 -1.47 -5.94 -10.60
CA ASP A 62 -0.65 -6.23 -9.42
C ASP A 62 0.58 -7.03 -9.83
N ARG A 63 1.69 -6.86 -9.13
CA ARG A 63 2.91 -7.64 -9.39
C ARG A 63 2.80 -9.09 -8.91
N SER A 64 1.92 -9.37 -7.95
CA SER A 64 1.71 -10.70 -7.39
C SER A 64 0.77 -11.52 -8.28
N ALA A 65 1.32 -12.56 -8.93
CA ALA A 65 0.52 -13.50 -9.70
C ALA A 65 -0.54 -14.23 -8.86
N GLU A 66 -0.31 -14.37 -7.55
CA GLU A 66 -1.25 -14.98 -6.61
C GLU A 66 -2.45 -14.06 -6.37
N MET A 67 -2.22 -12.77 -6.09
CA MET A 67 -3.27 -11.76 -5.94
C MET A 67 -4.12 -11.66 -7.22
N VAL A 68 -3.47 -11.58 -8.38
CA VAL A 68 -4.17 -11.50 -9.67
C VAL A 68 -5.02 -12.76 -9.94
N ARG A 69 -4.51 -13.95 -9.60
CA ARG A 69 -5.27 -15.18 -9.73
C ARG A 69 -6.53 -15.16 -8.86
N GLU A 70 -6.41 -14.71 -7.63
CA GLU A 70 -7.52 -14.60 -6.70
C GLU A 70 -8.53 -13.52 -7.16
N ALA A 71 -8.06 -12.36 -7.64
CA ALA A 71 -8.91 -11.34 -8.22
C ALA A 71 -9.75 -11.85 -9.40
N ARG A 72 -9.13 -12.58 -10.33
CA ARG A 72 -9.82 -13.23 -11.46
C ARG A 72 -10.84 -14.27 -11.02
N ARG A 73 -10.54 -15.00 -9.96
CA ARG A 73 -11.48 -15.99 -9.40
C ARG A 73 -12.71 -15.34 -8.79
N LYS A 74 -12.53 -14.22 -8.08
CA LYS A 74 -13.63 -13.48 -7.40
C LYS A 74 -14.46 -12.66 -8.37
N PHE A 75 -13.81 -12.04 -9.33
CA PHE A 75 -14.43 -11.08 -10.26
C PHE A 75 -14.12 -11.45 -11.71
N PRO A 76 -14.68 -12.55 -12.23
CA PRO A 76 -14.35 -13.09 -13.55
C PRO A 76 -14.70 -12.14 -14.72
N ASP A 77 -15.61 -11.20 -14.51
CA ASP A 77 -16.03 -10.23 -15.52
C ASP A 77 -15.10 -9.02 -15.61
N LEU A 78 -14.13 -8.88 -14.68
CA LEU A 78 -13.16 -7.79 -14.68
C LEU A 78 -11.81 -8.25 -15.24
N ARG A 79 -11.09 -7.30 -15.82
CA ARG A 79 -9.74 -7.55 -16.35
C ARG A 79 -8.69 -7.34 -15.28
N PHE A 80 -7.88 -8.38 -15.01
CA PHE A 80 -6.74 -8.31 -14.11
C PHE A 80 -5.47 -8.82 -14.79
N GLU A 81 -4.34 -8.14 -14.59
CA GLU A 81 -3.06 -8.49 -15.20
C GLU A 81 -1.93 -8.50 -14.17
N VAL A 82 -0.99 -9.41 -14.36
CA VAL A 82 0.26 -9.38 -13.60
C VAL A 82 1.17 -8.34 -14.25
N CYS A 83 1.43 -7.25 -13.52
CA CYS A 83 2.25 -6.15 -14.02
C CYS A 83 3.02 -5.48 -12.88
N ASP A 84 4.29 -5.17 -13.13
CA ASP A 84 5.07 -4.34 -12.21
C ASP A 84 4.76 -2.86 -12.48
N ALA A 85 4.35 -2.15 -11.45
CA ALA A 85 4.03 -0.72 -11.54
C ALA A 85 5.19 0.15 -12.05
N ARG A 86 6.44 -0.34 -11.96
CA ARG A 86 7.65 0.32 -12.49
C ARG A 86 7.79 0.18 -14.01
N ALA A 87 7.01 -0.69 -14.62
CA ALA A 87 7.13 -1.05 -16.04
C ALA A 87 5.75 -1.01 -16.74
N LEU A 88 4.93 -0.02 -16.43
CA LEU A 88 3.66 0.20 -17.12
C LEU A 88 3.91 0.53 -18.59
N THR A 89 3.20 -0.15 -19.48
CA THR A 89 3.31 0.04 -20.93
C THR A 89 2.11 0.75 -21.56
N PHE A 90 1.16 1.17 -20.75
CA PHE A 90 -0.04 1.86 -21.21
C PHE A 90 0.28 3.29 -21.65
N VAL A 91 -0.34 3.74 -22.73
CA VAL A 91 -0.14 5.09 -23.28
C VAL A 91 -1.48 5.75 -23.55
N GLN A 92 -1.84 6.75 -22.76
CA GLN A 92 -3.07 7.55 -22.90
C GLN A 92 -4.35 6.68 -23.04
N GLU A 93 -4.43 5.63 -22.23
CA GLU A 93 -5.56 4.70 -22.29
C GLU A 93 -6.63 4.97 -21.22
N PHE A 94 -6.25 5.58 -20.10
CA PHE A 94 -7.11 5.68 -18.92
C PHE A 94 -7.57 7.10 -18.65
N ASP A 95 -8.85 7.23 -18.29
CA ASP A 95 -9.46 8.47 -17.80
C ASP A 95 -9.07 8.72 -16.34
N ALA A 96 -8.77 7.66 -15.59
CA ALA A 96 -8.23 7.75 -14.25
C ALA A 96 -7.28 6.59 -13.91
N VAL A 97 -6.34 6.86 -13.00
CA VAL A 97 -5.55 5.86 -12.30
C VAL A 97 -5.87 5.95 -10.82
N PHE A 98 -6.13 4.80 -10.21
CA PHE A 98 -6.41 4.64 -8.79
C PHE A 98 -5.34 3.77 -8.16
N SER A 99 -4.93 4.07 -6.91
CA SER A 99 -4.04 3.20 -6.15
C SER A 99 -4.28 3.33 -4.66
N ASN A 100 -4.56 2.21 -3.99
CA ASN A 100 -4.74 2.19 -2.54
C ASN A 100 -3.74 1.24 -1.88
N ALA A 101 -3.01 1.73 -0.88
CA ALA A 101 -2.09 0.97 -0.03
C ALA A 101 -0.97 0.19 -0.77
N ALA A 102 -0.63 0.55 -2.02
CA ALA A 102 0.36 -0.15 -2.84
C ALA A 102 1.69 0.61 -3.00
N LEU A 103 1.66 1.92 -3.21
CA LEU A 103 2.82 2.68 -3.68
C LEU A 103 3.97 2.75 -2.68
N HIS A 104 3.70 2.67 -1.40
CA HIS A 104 4.76 2.65 -0.38
C HIS A 104 5.61 1.37 -0.37
N TRP A 105 5.22 0.35 -1.12
CA TRP A 105 6.03 -0.85 -1.34
C TRP A 105 7.04 -0.71 -2.49
N ILE A 106 7.06 0.44 -3.17
CA ILE A 106 7.82 0.65 -4.41
C ILE A 106 8.73 1.88 -4.25
N PRO A 107 9.98 1.70 -3.77
CA PRO A 107 10.92 2.83 -3.59
C PRO A 107 11.26 3.58 -4.88
N GLN A 108 11.07 2.95 -6.05
CA GLN A 108 11.33 3.57 -7.35
C GLN A 108 10.13 4.43 -7.81
N ALA A 109 9.75 5.40 -6.98
CA ALA A 109 8.56 6.22 -7.18
C ALA A 109 8.56 6.98 -8.52
N GLU A 110 9.71 7.46 -8.98
CA GLU A 110 9.87 8.17 -10.26
C GLU A 110 9.41 7.32 -11.46
N GLN A 111 9.83 6.04 -11.51
CA GLN A 111 9.41 5.13 -12.57
C GLN A 111 7.89 4.89 -12.55
N VAL A 112 7.33 4.76 -11.36
CA VAL A 112 5.88 4.54 -11.17
C VAL A 112 5.10 5.78 -11.62
N VAL A 113 5.51 6.97 -11.18
CA VAL A 113 4.83 8.23 -11.53
C VAL A 113 4.94 8.51 -13.03
N GLY A 114 6.11 8.27 -13.64
CA GLY A 114 6.27 8.38 -15.09
C GLY A 114 5.34 7.43 -15.87
N GLY A 115 5.21 6.18 -15.40
CA GLY A 115 4.27 5.21 -15.97
C GLY A 115 2.81 5.63 -15.82
N ILE A 116 2.41 6.16 -14.66
CA ILE A 116 1.06 6.71 -14.41
C ILE A 116 0.76 7.89 -15.35
N ALA A 117 1.70 8.82 -15.44
CA ALA A 117 1.56 9.98 -16.33
C ALA A 117 1.41 9.56 -17.80
N SER A 118 2.17 8.53 -18.25
CA SER A 118 2.04 7.97 -19.59
C SER A 118 0.67 7.31 -19.79
N ALA A 119 0.21 6.52 -18.85
CA ALA A 119 -1.04 5.76 -18.94
C ALA A 119 -2.30 6.65 -18.99
N LEU A 120 -2.26 7.81 -18.36
CA LEU A 120 -3.37 8.77 -18.34
C LEU A 120 -3.55 9.48 -19.67
N LYS A 121 -4.80 9.64 -20.07
CA LYS A 121 -5.21 10.59 -21.12
C LYS A 121 -4.95 12.03 -20.67
N PRO A 122 -4.78 13.01 -21.60
CA PRO A 122 -4.82 14.43 -21.24
C PRO A 122 -6.09 14.77 -20.45
N GLY A 123 -5.96 15.50 -19.34
CA GLY A 123 -7.08 15.80 -18.43
C GLY A 123 -7.51 14.64 -17.52
N GLY A 124 -6.93 13.44 -17.66
CA GLY A 124 -7.15 12.31 -16.78
C GLY A 124 -6.62 12.56 -15.37
N ARG A 125 -7.13 11.83 -14.38
CA ARG A 125 -6.79 12.02 -12.97
C ARG A 125 -6.09 10.82 -12.34
N PHE A 126 -5.19 11.11 -11.40
CA PHE A 126 -4.57 10.14 -10.54
C PHE A 126 -5.03 10.35 -9.10
N VAL A 127 -5.55 9.30 -8.45
CA VAL A 127 -6.00 9.34 -7.06
C VAL A 127 -5.35 8.21 -6.29
N ALA A 128 -4.66 8.54 -5.20
CA ALA A 128 -3.96 7.52 -4.43
C ALA A 128 -3.99 7.79 -2.92
N GLU A 129 -3.91 6.69 -2.16
CA GLU A 129 -3.62 6.71 -0.73
C GLU A 129 -2.61 5.64 -0.36
N PHE A 130 -1.56 6.03 0.38
CA PHE A 130 -0.52 5.11 0.83
C PHE A 130 0.19 5.64 2.09
N GLY A 131 1.13 4.89 2.64
CA GLY A 131 1.91 5.35 3.80
C GLY A 131 2.74 6.58 3.46
N GLY A 132 2.55 7.66 4.21
CA GLY A 132 3.35 8.88 4.09
C GLY A 132 4.40 9.03 5.18
N LYS A 133 5.13 10.13 5.19
CA LYS A 133 6.21 10.43 6.16
C LYS A 133 5.74 10.25 7.60
N GLY A 134 6.45 9.39 8.33
CA GLY A 134 6.13 9.06 9.72
C GLY A 134 5.11 7.93 9.89
N ASN A 135 4.68 7.27 8.81
CA ASN A 135 3.83 6.07 8.90
C ASN A 135 4.55 4.96 9.68
N VAL A 136 3.85 4.36 10.63
CA VAL A 136 4.33 3.28 11.52
C VAL A 136 5.70 3.55 12.16
N LYS A 137 5.98 4.80 12.52
CA LYS A 137 7.29 5.20 13.07
C LYS A 137 7.63 4.48 14.37
N ASN A 138 6.64 4.25 15.25
CA ASN A 138 6.84 3.55 16.51
C ASN A 138 7.05 2.05 16.29
N VAL A 139 6.42 1.47 15.27
CA VAL A 139 6.69 0.09 14.85
C VAL A 139 8.12 -0.04 14.34
N LEU A 140 8.56 0.87 13.44
CA LEU A 140 9.93 0.88 12.93
C LEU A 140 10.96 0.99 14.06
N ALA A 141 10.74 1.88 15.01
CA ALA A 141 11.60 2.02 16.18
C ALA A 141 11.66 0.73 17.02
N ALA A 142 10.52 0.06 17.21
CA ALA A 142 10.46 -1.20 17.95
C ALA A 142 11.18 -2.34 17.21
N LEU A 143 11.06 -2.42 15.87
CA LEU A 143 11.78 -3.40 15.06
C LEU A 143 13.30 -3.25 15.20
N GLU A 144 13.83 -2.04 15.12
CA GLU A 144 15.25 -1.74 15.32
C GLU A 144 15.71 -2.02 16.77
N GLN A 145 14.88 -1.65 17.74
CA GLN A 145 15.18 -1.94 19.15
C GLN A 145 15.24 -3.45 19.42
N GLY A 146 14.36 -4.24 18.81
CA GLY A 146 14.38 -5.70 18.94
C GLY A 146 15.67 -6.33 18.40
N LEU A 147 16.21 -5.84 17.27
CA LEU A 147 17.52 -6.27 16.76
C LEU A 147 18.63 -5.92 17.75
N THR A 148 18.60 -4.71 18.30
CA THR A 148 19.60 -4.24 19.27
C THR A 148 19.60 -5.07 20.55
N GLU A 149 18.42 -5.40 21.09
CA GLU A 149 18.25 -6.19 22.31
C GLU A 149 18.83 -7.61 22.18
N LEU A 150 18.70 -8.20 21.00
CA LEU A 150 19.27 -9.50 20.68
C LEU A 150 20.72 -9.44 20.16
N SER A 151 21.33 -8.24 20.15
CA SER A 151 22.67 -8.04 19.60
C SER A 151 22.81 -8.50 18.15
N LEU A 152 21.72 -8.43 17.37
CA LEU A 152 21.69 -8.74 15.96
C LEU A 152 22.08 -7.52 15.11
N PRO A 153 22.79 -7.71 13.99
CA PRO A 153 23.11 -6.61 13.10
C PRO A 153 21.86 -6.13 12.38
N SER A 154 21.69 -4.80 12.30
CA SER A 154 20.75 -4.18 11.37
C SER A 154 21.47 -3.85 10.07
N ASP A 155 20.92 -4.25 8.93
CA ASP A 155 21.43 -3.86 7.62
C ASP A 155 20.87 -2.49 7.17
N GLY A 156 20.05 -1.83 8.00
CA GLY A 156 19.40 -0.55 7.73
C GLY A 156 18.33 -0.62 6.62
N SER A 157 17.99 -1.82 6.13
CA SER A 157 17.02 -1.96 5.06
C SER A 157 15.61 -1.64 5.55
N ASN A 158 14.96 -0.71 4.88
CA ASN A 158 13.55 -0.42 5.04
C ASN A 158 12.84 -0.73 3.71
N PRO A 159 11.90 -1.67 3.69
CA PRO A 159 11.21 -2.04 2.45
C PRO A 159 10.21 -0.97 1.98
N TRP A 160 9.89 0.00 2.85
CA TRP A 160 8.86 0.99 2.58
C TRP A 160 9.42 2.34 2.18
N TYR A 161 8.72 2.98 1.27
CA TYR A 161 8.90 4.36 0.86
C TYR A 161 7.76 5.22 1.45
N TYR A 162 8.10 6.08 2.40
CA TYR A 162 7.17 6.97 3.06
C TYR A 162 7.52 8.44 2.80
N PRO A 163 7.15 8.99 1.64
CA PRO A 163 7.46 10.37 1.29
C PRO A 163 6.66 11.38 2.14
N SER A 164 7.19 12.57 2.25
CA SER A 164 6.41 13.72 2.69
C SER A 164 5.41 14.14 1.61
N LEU A 165 4.42 14.94 2.00
CA LEU A 165 3.47 15.53 1.06
C LEU A 165 4.21 16.36 0.00
N ALA A 166 5.18 17.17 0.39
CA ALA A 166 5.93 18.02 -0.52
C ALA A 166 6.76 17.20 -1.53
N GLU A 167 7.51 16.18 -1.06
CA GLU A 167 8.32 15.31 -1.94
C GLU A 167 7.46 14.65 -3.02
N TYR A 168 6.34 14.04 -2.63
CA TYR A 168 5.55 13.31 -3.60
C TYR A 168 4.75 14.24 -4.54
N SER A 169 4.30 15.40 -4.03
CA SER A 169 3.65 16.41 -4.89
C SER A 169 4.61 16.98 -5.92
N SER A 170 5.84 17.33 -5.54
CA SER A 170 6.85 17.79 -6.49
C SER A 170 7.15 16.75 -7.56
N LEU A 171 7.29 15.48 -7.16
CA LEU A 171 7.51 14.38 -8.11
C LEU A 171 6.36 14.23 -9.12
N LEU A 172 5.11 14.40 -8.68
CA LEU A 172 3.96 14.37 -9.58
C LEU A 172 3.97 15.54 -10.58
N GLU A 173 4.25 16.75 -10.11
CA GLU A 173 4.29 17.94 -10.94
C GLU A 173 5.44 17.92 -11.96
N GLU A 174 6.61 17.37 -11.61
CA GLU A 174 7.72 17.14 -12.52
C GLU A 174 7.35 16.20 -13.70
N HIS A 175 6.34 15.34 -13.50
CA HIS A 175 5.80 14.46 -14.54
C HIS A 175 4.50 14.97 -15.19
N GLY A 176 4.17 16.24 -15.02
CA GLY A 176 3.00 16.87 -15.65
C GLY A 176 1.65 16.48 -15.01
N LEU A 177 1.66 16.09 -13.75
CA LEU A 177 0.47 15.79 -12.96
C LEU A 177 0.24 16.89 -11.93
N GLU A 178 -0.64 17.85 -12.24
CA GLU A 178 -0.99 18.96 -11.35
C GLU A 178 -1.69 18.45 -10.08
N VAL A 179 -1.09 18.64 -8.92
CA VAL A 179 -1.67 18.24 -7.64
C VAL A 179 -2.70 19.27 -7.19
N ARG A 180 -3.98 18.90 -7.16
CA ARG A 180 -5.07 19.77 -6.72
C ARG A 180 -5.54 19.51 -5.31
N GLN A 181 -5.31 18.31 -4.80
CA GLN A 181 -5.65 17.95 -3.44
C GLN A 181 -4.57 17.02 -2.88
N ALA A 182 -4.07 17.31 -1.68
CA ALA A 182 -3.18 16.41 -0.96
C ALA A 182 -3.32 16.62 0.55
N ILE A 183 -3.33 15.53 1.30
CA ILE A 183 -3.41 15.54 2.76
C ILE A 183 -2.53 14.45 3.35
N LEU A 184 -1.78 14.80 4.39
CA LEU A 184 -1.07 13.85 5.24
C LEU A 184 -1.76 13.83 6.61
N PHE A 185 -2.28 12.67 7.01
CA PHE A 185 -3.09 12.57 8.22
C PHE A 185 -2.82 11.27 8.99
N ASP A 186 -3.00 11.34 10.30
CA ASP A 186 -2.87 10.17 11.17
C ASP A 186 -4.13 9.30 11.07
N ARG A 187 -3.91 7.99 10.97
CA ARG A 187 -4.97 6.99 10.93
C ARG A 187 -4.64 5.84 11.90
N PRO A 188 -4.71 6.07 13.21
CA PRO A 188 -4.52 4.99 14.16
C PRO A 188 -5.41 3.81 13.81
N THR A 189 -4.81 2.61 13.72
CA THR A 189 -5.52 1.42 13.28
C THR A 189 -5.37 0.32 14.31
N ARG A 190 -6.50 -0.12 14.86
CA ARG A 190 -6.55 -1.24 15.77
C ARG A 190 -6.37 -2.54 15.01
N LEU A 191 -5.57 -3.43 15.58
CA LEU A 191 -5.40 -4.77 15.05
C LEU A 191 -6.43 -5.71 15.64
N GLU A 192 -6.88 -6.64 14.81
CA GLU A 192 -7.65 -7.78 15.25
C GLU A 192 -6.77 -8.79 15.99
N ASP A 193 -7.35 -9.86 16.54
CA ASP A 193 -6.66 -10.93 17.29
C ASP A 193 -6.05 -10.49 18.65
N GLY A 194 -6.50 -9.37 19.24
CA GLY A 194 -6.12 -8.97 20.59
C GLY A 194 -4.61 -8.89 20.79
N ALA A 195 -4.09 -9.62 21.80
CA ALA A 195 -2.66 -9.60 22.11
C ALA A 195 -1.77 -10.19 20.99
N GLY A 196 -2.27 -11.12 20.19
CA GLY A 196 -1.52 -11.75 19.09
C GLY A 196 -1.52 -10.92 17.79
N GLY A 197 -2.34 -9.88 17.70
CA GLY A 197 -2.51 -9.10 16.47
C GLY A 197 -1.22 -8.47 15.96
N PHE A 198 -0.32 -8.04 16.84
CA PHE A 198 0.94 -7.42 16.42
C PHE A 198 1.94 -8.43 15.86
N ALA A 199 2.05 -9.61 16.47
CA ALA A 199 2.88 -10.69 15.93
C ALA A 199 2.40 -11.13 14.53
N ASN A 200 1.07 -11.22 14.32
CA ASN A 200 0.48 -11.52 13.02
C ASN A 200 0.80 -10.43 12.00
N TRP A 201 0.75 -9.15 12.41
CA TRP A 201 1.11 -8.02 11.56
C TRP A 201 2.59 -8.03 11.17
N ILE A 202 3.49 -8.32 12.13
CA ILE A 202 4.94 -8.47 11.86
C ILE A 202 5.18 -9.60 10.85
N ALA A 203 4.56 -10.74 11.03
CA ALA A 203 4.69 -11.88 10.13
C ALA A 203 4.25 -11.55 8.69
N MET A 204 3.20 -10.75 8.53
CA MET A 204 2.68 -10.37 7.23
C MET A 204 3.51 -9.28 6.53
N PHE A 205 3.92 -8.25 7.25
CA PHE A 205 4.44 -7.02 6.63
C PHE A 205 5.94 -6.80 6.85
N CYS A 206 6.58 -7.50 7.80
CA CYS A 206 7.97 -7.26 8.19
C CYS A 206 8.93 -8.38 7.74
N GLU A 207 8.63 -9.10 6.65
CA GLU A 207 9.47 -10.20 6.17
C GLU A 207 10.95 -9.78 5.96
N SER A 208 11.20 -8.54 5.49
CA SER A 208 12.57 -8.03 5.31
C SER A 208 13.35 -7.93 6.62
N PHE A 209 12.67 -7.58 7.71
CA PHE A 209 13.28 -7.58 9.05
C PHE A 209 13.47 -9.00 9.58
N LEU A 210 12.47 -9.87 9.41
CA LEU A 210 12.56 -11.26 9.86
C LEU A 210 13.64 -12.06 9.13
N ARG A 211 14.01 -11.69 7.90
CA ARG A 211 15.10 -12.31 7.15
C ARG A 211 16.48 -12.02 7.74
N GLN A 212 16.64 -10.91 8.46
CA GLN A 212 17.89 -10.55 9.14
C GLN A 212 18.11 -11.36 10.41
N VAL A 213 17.06 -12.05 10.90
CA VAL A 213 17.04 -12.80 12.14
C VAL A 213 17.16 -14.31 11.86
N PRO A 214 18.12 -15.03 12.49
CA PRO A 214 18.20 -16.47 12.42
C PRO A 214 16.85 -17.12 12.77
N GLU A 215 16.46 -18.15 12.05
CA GLU A 215 15.13 -18.76 12.18
C GLU A 215 14.82 -19.19 13.63
N ALA A 216 15.81 -19.74 14.33
CA ALA A 216 15.69 -20.16 15.71
C ALA A 216 15.43 -18.99 16.69
N GLU A 217 15.82 -17.76 16.33
CA GLU A 217 15.72 -16.56 17.17
C GLU A 217 14.51 -15.68 16.83
N ARG A 218 13.78 -15.99 15.76
CA ARG A 218 12.64 -15.15 15.31
C ARG A 218 11.54 -15.01 16.36
N GLY A 219 11.29 -16.05 17.16
CA GLY A 219 10.33 -15.99 18.26
C GLY A 219 10.76 -15.02 19.35
N ASP A 220 12.06 -15.02 19.71
CA ASP A 220 12.62 -14.09 20.68
C ASP A 220 12.60 -12.66 20.15
N TYR A 221 12.94 -12.48 18.88
CA TYR A 221 12.88 -11.19 18.21
C TYR A 221 11.47 -10.59 18.22
N VAL A 222 10.45 -11.36 17.84
CA VAL A 222 9.06 -10.86 17.87
C VAL A 222 8.66 -10.47 19.29
N ARG A 223 9.04 -11.23 20.32
CA ARG A 223 8.78 -10.88 21.73
C ARG A 223 9.49 -9.56 22.14
N ALA A 224 10.75 -9.39 21.75
CA ALA A 224 11.50 -8.16 22.00
C ALA A 224 10.83 -6.94 21.32
N VAL A 225 10.43 -7.07 20.06
CA VAL A 225 9.69 -6.04 19.32
C VAL A 225 8.36 -5.70 20.00
N GLU A 226 7.60 -6.70 20.43
CA GLU A 226 6.34 -6.47 21.16
C GLU A 226 6.57 -5.73 22.48
N ALA A 227 7.59 -6.11 23.24
CA ALA A 227 7.96 -5.44 24.49
C ALA A 227 8.33 -3.97 24.24
N ALA A 228 9.12 -3.70 23.22
CA ALA A 228 9.53 -2.34 22.82
C ALA A 228 8.35 -1.48 22.33
N ALA A 229 7.42 -2.07 21.58
CA ALA A 229 6.25 -1.38 21.03
C ALA A 229 5.15 -1.11 22.05
N ARG A 230 5.03 -1.95 23.08
CA ARG A 230 3.93 -1.96 24.04
C ARG A 230 3.67 -0.62 24.72
N PRO A 231 4.67 0.14 25.19
CA PRO A 231 4.43 1.44 25.86
C PRO A 231 3.72 2.48 24.99
N THR A 232 3.85 2.38 23.66
CA THR A 232 3.34 3.37 22.71
C THR A 232 2.13 2.90 21.90
N LEU A 233 2.07 1.60 21.60
CA LEU A 233 1.10 1.03 20.67
C LEU A 233 0.04 0.13 21.32
N TRP A 234 0.22 -0.27 22.60
CA TRP A 234 -0.78 -1.05 23.32
C TRP A 234 -1.73 -0.14 24.08
N LYS A 235 -3.00 -0.06 23.67
CA LYS A 235 -4.01 0.82 24.24
C LYS A 235 -5.33 0.07 24.44
N ASN A 236 -5.91 0.20 25.64
CA ASN A 236 -7.21 -0.41 25.93
C ASN A 236 -7.27 -1.91 25.58
N ASP A 237 -6.23 -2.67 25.96
CA ASP A 237 -6.07 -4.11 25.72
C ASP A 237 -6.05 -4.53 24.25
N LEU A 238 -5.69 -3.61 23.35
CA LEU A 238 -5.52 -3.83 21.92
C LEU A 238 -4.27 -3.15 21.38
N TRP A 239 -3.70 -3.70 20.33
CA TRP A 239 -2.67 -3.04 19.54
C TRP A 239 -3.31 -1.98 18.63
N GLU A 240 -2.84 -0.75 18.70
CA GLU A 240 -3.24 0.36 17.84
C GLU A 240 -2.00 0.92 17.15
N LEU A 241 -1.84 0.60 15.86
CA LEU A 241 -0.68 1.02 15.08
C LEU A 241 -0.80 2.47 14.63
N ASP A 242 0.32 3.16 14.64
CA ASP A 242 0.48 4.56 14.28
C ASP A 242 0.57 4.79 12.76
N TYR A 243 -0.44 4.31 12.01
CA TYR A 243 -0.53 4.59 10.58
C TYR A 243 -0.65 6.09 10.31
N ARG A 244 0.08 6.52 9.29
CA ARG A 244 -0.02 7.87 8.75
C ARG A 244 -0.13 7.81 7.24
N ARG A 245 -1.17 8.38 6.68
CA ARG A 245 -1.51 8.24 5.26
C ARG A 245 -1.31 9.54 4.52
N LEU A 246 -0.69 9.42 3.34
CA LEU A 246 -0.69 10.44 2.31
C LEU A 246 -1.79 10.08 1.31
N ARG A 247 -2.78 10.96 1.17
CA ARG A 247 -3.86 10.87 0.18
C ARG A 247 -3.73 12.05 -0.76
N LEU A 248 -3.89 11.81 -2.04
CA LEU A 248 -3.78 12.86 -3.05
C LEU A 248 -4.66 12.62 -4.26
N ALA A 249 -4.95 13.72 -4.97
CA ALA A 249 -5.54 13.72 -6.30
C ALA A 249 -4.80 14.74 -7.18
N ALA A 250 -4.36 14.26 -8.36
CA ALA A 250 -3.62 15.04 -9.34
C ALA A 250 -4.22 14.82 -10.75
N TRP A 251 -4.08 15.81 -11.63
CA TRP A 251 -4.60 15.77 -13.01
C TRP A 251 -3.48 15.92 -14.01
N LYS A 252 -3.53 15.10 -15.06
CA LYS A 252 -2.59 15.26 -16.18
C LYS A 252 -2.88 16.55 -16.92
N VAL A 253 -1.91 17.44 -16.96
CA VAL A 253 -1.98 18.70 -17.74
C VAL A 253 -2.03 18.35 -19.23
N ALA A 254 -2.80 19.12 -20.00
CA ALA A 254 -2.98 18.93 -21.44
C ALA A 254 -1.69 19.20 -22.22
#